data_4fd7c27a70cd9a8ec8d224357237914b
#
_entry.id   4fd7c27a70cd9a8ec8d224357237914b
#
_cell.length_a   1.000
_cell.length_b   1.000
_cell.length_c   1.000
_cell.angle_alpha   90.00
_cell.angle_beta   90.00
_cell.angle_gamma   90.00
#
_symmetry.space_group_name_H-M   'P 1'
#
loop_
_entity.id
_entity.type
_entity.pdbx_description
1 polymer ?
#
loop_
_entity_poly.entity_id
_entity_poly.type
_entity_poly.pdbx_seq_one_letter_code
_entity_poly.pdbx_strand_id
1 'polypeptide(L)'
;MSVVGIVPAAGAGERLGADVPKAFAVLGGRPMVEWSLDVLREVCDRVVVAVPPDRVQPPDFVAGGATRSESVRNALAAAPEASIVVVHDAARPLVTVELARRCLDALEDSYDGVIAAIPVTDTVKEVEHGDVVGTPDRGRLWAAQTPQVFRADALRSAAGEATDDASLVEKMGGRVRVIEGMRENFKITTPLDARVAEMLLAD
;
A
#
# COMPACT_ATOMS: atom_id res chain seq x y z
N MET A 1 2.33 21.28 -7.74
CA MET A 1 2.89 19.96 -7.39
C MET A 1 1.90 18.91 -7.87
N SER A 2 2.34 17.91 -8.61
CA SER A 2 1.45 16.83 -9.06
C SER A 2 1.52 15.65 -8.07
N VAL A 3 0.36 15.26 -7.55
CA VAL A 3 0.19 14.10 -6.65
C VAL A 3 -0.38 12.94 -7.46
N VAL A 4 0.35 11.83 -7.52
CA VAL A 4 -0.09 10.64 -8.26
C VAL A 4 -0.26 9.45 -7.31
N GLY A 5 -1.44 8.84 -7.36
CA GLY A 5 -1.74 7.59 -6.69
C GLY A 5 -1.17 6.40 -7.48
N ILE A 6 -0.57 5.44 -6.79
CA ILE A 6 -0.09 4.17 -7.37
C ILE A 6 -0.73 3.00 -6.63
N VAL A 7 -1.40 2.13 -7.39
CA VAL A 7 -2.05 0.92 -6.85
C VAL A 7 -1.44 -0.33 -7.47
N PRO A 8 -0.57 -1.08 -6.75
CA PRO A 8 -0.11 -2.38 -7.20
C PRO A 8 -1.24 -3.43 -7.10
N ALA A 9 -1.79 -3.83 -8.23
CA ALA A 9 -2.95 -4.72 -8.35
C ALA A 9 -2.68 -5.98 -9.21
N ALA A 10 -1.42 -6.27 -9.56
CA ALA A 10 -1.05 -7.38 -10.44
C ALA A 10 -0.92 -8.75 -9.73
N GLY A 11 -0.97 -8.80 -8.41
CA GLY A 11 -0.76 -10.04 -7.64
C GLY A 11 -1.87 -11.07 -7.83
N ALA A 12 -1.50 -12.33 -8.04
CA ALA A 12 -2.42 -13.45 -8.28
C ALA A 12 -3.38 -13.74 -7.11
N GLY A 13 -2.96 -13.49 -5.86
CA GLY A 13 -3.85 -13.58 -4.69
C GLY A 13 -4.22 -15.01 -4.26
N GLU A 14 -3.35 -15.98 -4.46
CA GLU A 14 -3.54 -17.41 -4.21
C GLU A 14 -4.18 -17.75 -2.84
N ARG A 15 -3.89 -16.95 -1.81
CA ARG A 15 -4.40 -17.17 -0.45
C ARG A 15 -5.88 -16.85 -0.24
N LEU A 16 -6.53 -16.20 -1.19
CA LEU A 16 -7.97 -15.89 -1.14
C LEU A 16 -8.83 -16.96 -1.81
N GLY A 17 -8.21 -17.89 -2.57
CA GLY A 17 -8.92 -18.97 -3.27
C GLY A 17 -9.86 -18.46 -4.39
N ALA A 18 -9.65 -17.25 -4.89
CA ALA A 18 -10.46 -16.68 -5.96
C ALA A 18 -9.88 -17.05 -7.33
N ASP A 19 -10.75 -17.34 -8.30
CA ASP A 19 -10.37 -17.63 -9.70
C ASP A 19 -9.91 -16.37 -10.48
N VAL A 20 -9.86 -15.22 -9.81
CA VAL A 20 -9.45 -13.93 -10.38
C VAL A 20 -8.34 -13.31 -9.54
N PRO A 21 -7.50 -12.43 -10.12
CA PRO A 21 -6.48 -11.72 -9.37
C PRO A 21 -7.10 -10.99 -8.17
N LYS A 22 -6.46 -11.08 -7.02
CA LYS A 22 -7.00 -10.65 -5.70
C LYS A 22 -7.64 -9.26 -5.70
N ALA A 23 -7.00 -8.29 -6.35
CA ALA A 23 -7.49 -6.91 -6.42
C ALA A 23 -8.85 -6.78 -7.12
N PHE A 24 -9.22 -7.76 -7.95
CA PHE A 24 -10.45 -7.81 -8.72
C PHE A 24 -11.49 -8.78 -8.14
N ALA A 25 -11.20 -9.45 -7.03
CA ALA A 25 -12.20 -10.22 -6.29
C ALA A 25 -13.30 -9.28 -5.79
N VAL A 26 -14.55 -9.75 -5.87
CA VAL A 26 -15.71 -8.96 -5.44
C VAL A 26 -15.73 -8.86 -3.92
N LEU A 27 -15.91 -7.64 -3.43
CA LEU A 27 -16.06 -7.30 -2.03
C LEU A 27 -17.15 -6.24 -1.89
N GLY A 28 -18.20 -6.49 -1.14
CA GLY A 28 -19.30 -5.55 -1.01
C GLY A 28 -19.97 -5.19 -2.36
N GLY A 29 -20.09 -6.17 -3.27
CA GLY A 29 -20.78 -6.01 -4.57
C GLY A 29 -19.94 -5.41 -5.71
N ARG A 30 -18.66 -5.05 -5.49
CA ARG A 30 -17.77 -4.51 -6.53
C ARG A 30 -16.32 -5.00 -6.37
N PRO A 31 -15.46 -4.89 -7.40
CA PRO A 31 -14.04 -5.25 -7.29
C PRO A 31 -13.34 -4.53 -6.13
N MET A 32 -12.54 -5.26 -5.35
CA MET A 32 -11.85 -4.72 -4.18
C MET A 32 -11.01 -3.48 -4.48
N VAL A 33 -10.36 -3.44 -5.63
CA VAL A 33 -9.51 -2.32 -6.06
C VAL A 33 -10.31 -1.00 -6.18
N GLU A 34 -11.58 -1.07 -6.55
CA GLU A 34 -12.40 0.13 -6.76
C GLU A 34 -12.62 0.95 -5.48
N TRP A 35 -12.69 0.29 -4.33
CA TRP A 35 -12.76 0.98 -3.04
C TRP A 35 -11.55 1.88 -2.81
N SER A 36 -10.36 1.36 -3.10
CA SER A 36 -9.11 2.13 -2.99
C SER A 36 -9.02 3.24 -4.05
N LEU A 37 -9.50 2.96 -5.27
CA LEU A 37 -9.48 3.94 -6.36
C LEU A 37 -10.36 5.15 -6.06
N ASP A 38 -11.53 4.96 -5.48
CA ASP A 38 -12.42 6.06 -5.11
C ASP A 38 -11.73 7.02 -4.13
N VAL A 39 -11.11 6.48 -3.08
CA VAL A 39 -10.37 7.30 -2.11
C VAL A 39 -9.18 8.02 -2.74
N LEU A 40 -8.39 7.33 -3.56
CA LEU A 40 -7.22 7.95 -4.18
C LEU A 40 -7.58 9.02 -5.20
N ARG A 41 -8.68 8.87 -5.94
CA ARG A 41 -9.18 9.89 -6.88
C ARG A 41 -9.62 11.18 -6.20
N GLU A 42 -9.96 11.15 -4.91
CA GLU A 42 -10.31 12.34 -4.14
C GLU A 42 -9.09 13.12 -3.61
N VAL A 43 -7.92 12.50 -3.58
CA VAL A 43 -6.71 13.08 -2.97
C VAL A 43 -5.53 13.22 -3.93
N CYS A 44 -5.62 12.59 -5.12
CA CYS A 44 -4.58 12.61 -6.13
C CYS A 44 -5.08 13.25 -7.43
N ASP A 45 -4.21 13.92 -8.15
CA ASP A 45 -4.50 14.51 -9.47
C ASP A 45 -4.69 13.42 -10.54
N ARG A 46 -4.05 12.26 -10.36
CA ARG A 46 -4.11 11.08 -11.23
C ARG A 46 -3.86 9.82 -10.43
N VAL A 47 -4.41 8.67 -10.86
CA VAL A 47 -4.14 7.35 -10.26
C VAL A 47 -3.69 6.38 -11.33
N VAL A 48 -2.55 5.74 -11.12
CA VAL A 48 -1.99 4.69 -12.00
C VAL A 48 -2.08 3.34 -11.29
N VAL A 49 -2.63 2.36 -11.98
CA VAL A 49 -2.88 1.01 -11.47
C VAL A 49 -1.98 0.01 -12.20
N ALA A 50 -1.12 -0.69 -11.48
CA ALA A 50 -0.35 -1.78 -12.05
C ALA A 50 -1.17 -3.07 -12.00
N VAL A 51 -1.57 -3.57 -13.16
CA VAL A 51 -2.52 -4.68 -13.34
C VAL A 51 -1.88 -5.88 -14.04
N PRO A 52 -2.52 -7.08 -14.01
CA PRO A 52 -2.11 -8.19 -14.83
C PRO A 52 -2.14 -7.83 -16.33
N PRO A 53 -1.34 -8.51 -17.18
CA PRO A 53 -1.20 -8.16 -18.61
C PRO A 53 -2.51 -8.15 -19.42
N ASP A 54 -3.46 -9.01 -19.05
CA ASP A 54 -4.79 -9.11 -19.68
C ASP A 54 -5.74 -7.96 -19.34
N ARG A 55 -5.35 -7.09 -18.40
CA ARG A 55 -6.15 -5.96 -17.90
C ARG A 55 -5.54 -4.58 -18.16
N VAL A 56 -4.48 -4.54 -18.96
CA VAL A 56 -3.80 -3.29 -19.30
C VAL A 56 -4.68 -2.42 -20.18
N GLN A 57 -4.88 -1.17 -19.77
CA GLN A 57 -5.64 -0.13 -20.48
C GLN A 57 -4.95 1.23 -20.26
N PRO A 58 -3.97 1.60 -21.11
CA PRO A 58 -3.27 2.86 -20.98
C PRO A 58 -4.22 4.07 -21.09
N PRO A 59 -3.86 5.22 -20.46
CA PRO A 59 -2.59 5.50 -19.79
C PRO A 59 -2.55 5.08 -18.31
N ASP A 60 -3.69 4.77 -17.67
CA ASP A 60 -3.76 4.65 -16.21
C ASP A 60 -3.68 3.20 -15.71
N PHE A 61 -4.00 2.22 -16.55
CA PHE A 61 -3.84 0.80 -16.23
C PHE A 61 -2.64 0.24 -16.99
N VAL A 62 -1.53 0.07 -16.27
CA VAL A 62 -0.24 -0.37 -16.84
C VAL A 62 0.09 -1.79 -16.43
N ALA A 63 0.99 -2.46 -17.16
CA ALA A 63 1.41 -3.78 -16.79
C ALA A 63 2.16 -3.77 -15.46
N GLY A 64 1.74 -4.62 -14.52
CA GLY A 64 2.49 -4.90 -13.31
C GLY A 64 3.75 -5.71 -13.60
N GLY A 65 4.57 -5.92 -12.57
CA GLY A 65 5.76 -6.73 -12.60
C GLY A 65 5.56 -8.08 -11.90
N ALA A 66 6.63 -8.88 -11.85
CA ALA A 66 6.66 -10.15 -11.15
C ALA A 66 6.54 -10.00 -9.63
N THR A 67 6.94 -8.82 -9.11
CA THR A 67 6.86 -8.50 -7.68
C THR A 67 6.02 -7.24 -7.44
N ARG A 68 5.68 -7.01 -6.14
CA ARG A 68 4.99 -5.77 -5.73
C ARG A 68 5.86 -4.54 -6.01
N SER A 69 7.15 -4.59 -5.67
CA SER A 69 8.07 -3.49 -5.90
C SER A 69 8.24 -3.18 -7.38
N GLU A 70 8.31 -4.21 -8.24
CA GLU A 70 8.37 -4.02 -9.68
C GLU A 70 7.07 -3.40 -10.22
N SER A 71 5.92 -3.83 -9.72
CA SER A 71 4.62 -3.23 -10.08
C SER A 71 4.55 -1.75 -9.73
N VAL A 72 5.06 -1.35 -8.54
CA VAL A 72 5.15 0.05 -8.13
C VAL A 72 6.09 0.83 -9.07
N ARG A 73 7.27 0.28 -9.40
CA ARG A 73 8.21 0.92 -10.35
C ARG A 73 7.60 1.13 -11.73
N ASN A 74 6.89 0.13 -12.26
CA ASN A 74 6.23 0.24 -13.56
C ASN A 74 5.16 1.34 -13.57
N ALA A 75 4.35 1.41 -12.53
CA ALA A 75 3.35 2.46 -12.38
C ALA A 75 3.99 3.85 -12.21
N LEU A 76 5.08 3.95 -11.45
CA LEU A 76 5.82 5.19 -11.25
C LEU A 76 6.48 5.68 -12.55
N ALA A 77 6.98 4.77 -13.39
CA ALA A 77 7.53 5.08 -14.70
C ALA A 77 6.46 5.64 -15.67
N ALA A 78 5.20 5.25 -15.51
CA ALA A 78 4.07 5.78 -16.27
C ALA A 78 3.57 7.14 -15.76
N ALA A 79 4.14 7.66 -14.67
CA ALA A 79 3.81 8.95 -14.07
C ALA A 79 5.05 9.84 -13.90
N PRO A 80 5.74 10.22 -14.99
CA PRO A 80 6.97 11.04 -14.90
C PRO A 80 6.72 12.44 -14.34
N GLU A 81 5.50 12.94 -14.43
CA GLU A 81 5.06 14.24 -13.91
C GLU A 81 4.93 14.29 -12.38
N ALA A 82 4.88 13.15 -11.71
CA ALA A 82 4.65 13.08 -10.28
C ALA A 82 5.75 13.79 -9.49
N SER A 83 5.35 14.72 -8.62
CA SER A 83 6.20 15.32 -7.57
C SER A 83 6.05 14.57 -6.25
N ILE A 84 4.82 14.12 -5.96
CA ILE A 84 4.46 13.31 -4.79
C ILE A 84 3.75 12.05 -5.28
N VAL A 85 4.04 10.93 -4.64
CA VAL A 85 3.43 9.63 -4.94
C VAL A 85 2.73 9.08 -3.71
N VAL A 86 1.51 8.61 -3.88
CA VAL A 86 0.73 7.90 -2.85
C VAL A 86 0.63 6.43 -3.25
N VAL A 87 1.42 5.57 -2.64
CA VAL A 87 1.32 4.11 -2.87
C VAL A 87 0.30 3.51 -1.94
N HIS A 88 -0.67 2.79 -2.51
CA HIS A 88 -1.72 2.14 -1.71
C HIS A 88 -2.02 0.71 -2.19
N ASP A 89 -2.07 -0.22 -1.25
CA ASP A 89 -2.39 -1.62 -1.53
C ASP A 89 -3.89 -1.79 -1.84
N ALA A 90 -4.24 -2.29 -3.03
CA ALA A 90 -5.63 -2.64 -3.40
C ALA A 90 -6.31 -3.59 -2.40
N ALA A 91 -5.53 -4.31 -1.61
CA ALA A 91 -6.02 -5.22 -0.57
C ALA A 91 -6.37 -4.53 0.78
N ARG A 92 -6.41 -3.20 0.84
CA ARG A 92 -6.87 -2.41 1.99
C ARG A 92 -8.07 -1.53 1.61
N PRO A 93 -9.21 -2.14 1.30
CA PRO A 93 -10.38 -1.42 0.76
C PRO A 93 -11.05 -0.47 1.77
N LEU A 94 -10.71 -0.56 3.05
CA LEU A 94 -11.28 0.24 4.13
C LEU A 94 -10.47 1.52 4.44
N VAL A 95 -9.56 1.88 3.55
CA VAL A 95 -8.85 3.17 3.62
C VAL A 95 -9.86 4.32 3.52
N THR A 96 -9.58 5.42 4.24
CA THR A 96 -10.42 6.62 4.19
C THR A 96 -9.69 7.78 3.53
N VAL A 97 -10.45 8.70 2.95
CA VAL A 97 -9.94 9.97 2.39
C VAL A 97 -9.20 10.77 3.47
N GLU A 98 -9.71 10.76 4.70
CA GLU A 98 -9.09 11.44 5.83
C GLU A 98 -7.68 10.89 6.13
N LEU A 99 -7.53 9.55 6.19
CA LEU A 99 -6.22 8.93 6.41
C LEU A 99 -5.24 9.29 5.28
N ALA A 100 -5.71 9.25 4.03
CA ALA A 100 -4.86 9.58 2.88
C ALA A 100 -4.42 11.06 2.92
N ARG A 101 -5.31 11.97 3.26
CA ARG A 101 -4.99 13.41 3.44
C ARG A 101 -4.00 13.62 4.59
N ARG A 102 -4.21 13.00 5.74
CA ARG A 102 -3.26 13.07 6.87
C ARG A 102 -1.87 12.60 6.50
N CYS A 103 -1.75 11.55 5.67
CA CYS A 103 -0.44 11.12 5.16
C CYS A 103 0.20 12.18 4.26
N LEU A 104 -0.56 12.79 3.37
CA LEU A 104 -0.09 13.87 2.48
C LEU A 104 0.35 15.10 3.28
N ASP A 105 -0.47 15.56 4.21
CA ASP A 105 -0.22 16.75 5.03
C ASP A 105 1.01 16.58 5.94
N ALA A 106 1.31 15.34 6.34
CA ALA A 106 2.46 15.02 7.18
C ALA A 106 3.80 14.97 6.42
N LEU A 107 3.80 15.06 5.07
CA LEU A 107 5.01 15.08 4.25
C LEU A 107 5.65 16.47 4.25
N GLU A 108 6.24 16.85 5.37
CA GLU A 108 7.04 18.06 5.53
C GLU A 108 8.37 17.97 4.74
N ASP A 109 9.04 19.13 4.53
CA ASP A 109 10.27 19.23 3.72
C ASP A 109 11.43 18.37 4.25
N SER A 110 11.43 18.06 5.52
CA SER A 110 12.47 17.25 6.16
C SER A 110 12.31 15.72 5.98
N TYR A 111 11.23 15.26 5.33
CA TYR A 111 10.94 13.86 5.12
C TYR A 111 10.86 13.50 3.63
N ASP A 112 11.38 12.32 3.30
CA ASP A 112 11.31 11.71 1.97
C ASP A 112 10.06 10.83 1.82
N GLY A 113 9.47 10.40 2.95
CA GLY A 113 8.25 9.63 2.97
C GLY A 113 7.48 9.72 4.28
N VAL A 114 6.20 9.38 4.20
CA VAL A 114 5.28 9.24 5.34
C VAL A 114 4.50 7.94 5.18
N ILE A 115 4.38 7.16 6.24
CA ILE A 115 3.58 5.94 6.22
C ILE A 115 2.51 5.97 7.30
N ALA A 116 1.35 5.40 7.00
CA ALA A 116 0.40 5.02 8.01
C ALA A 116 0.87 3.73 8.69
N ALA A 117 0.78 3.66 10.01
CA ALA A 117 1.06 2.44 10.75
C ALA A 117 0.25 2.41 12.06
N ILE A 118 0.09 1.24 12.66
CA ILE A 118 -0.57 1.07 13.96
C ILE A 118 0.40 0.45 14.97
N PRO A 119 0.35 0.82 16.26
CA PRO A 119 1.15 0.18 17.29
C PRO A 119 0.84 -1.33 17.38
N VAL A 120 1.88 -2.13 17.53
CA VAL A 120 1.72 -3.58 17.76
C VAL A 120 1.21 -3.81 19.20
N THR A 121 0.09 -4.49 19.32
CA THR A 121 -0.55 -4.79 20.64
C THR A 121 -0.10 -6.10 21.23
N ASP A 122 0.22 -7.09 20.40
CA ASP A 122 0.66 -8.41 20.84
C ASP A 122 2.15 -8.45 21.17
N THR A 123 2.56 -9.43 21.97
CA THR A 123 3.99 -9.69 22.19
C THR A 123 4.56 -10.35 20.94
N VAL A 124 5.50 -9.66 20.27
CA VAL A 124 6.22 -10.20 19.11
C VAL A 124 7.38 -11.07 19.56
N LYS A 125 7.55 -12.22 18.92
CA LYS A 125 8.70 -13.11 19.11
C LYS A 125 9.52 -13.17 17.83
N GLU A 126 10.83 -13.06 17.95
CA GLU A 126 11.75 -13.46 16.90
C GLU A 126 11.93 -14.97 16.98
N VAL A 127 11.80 -15.66 15.84
CA VAL A 127 11.85 -17.13 15.79
C VAL A 127 12.81 -17.58 14.71
N GLU A 128 13.72 -18.47 15.05
CA GLU A 128 14.62 -19.15 14.11
C GLU A 128 14.44 -20.66 14.27
N HIS A 129 14.21 -21.38 13.18
CA HIS A 129 14.03 -22.84 13.13
C HIS A 129 12.97 -23.40 14.10
N GLY A 130 11.99 -22.58 14.49
CA GLY A 130 10.93 -22.95 15.44
C GLY A 130 11.19 -22.57 16.90
N ASP A 131 12.39 -22.13 17.23
CA ASP A 131 12.77 -21.66 18.56
C ASP A 131 12.67 -20.15 18.70
N VAL A 132 12.23 -19.68 19.87
CA VAL A 132 12.22 -18.25 20.19
C VAL A 132 13.65 -17.79 20.50
N VAL A 133 14.17 -16.87 19.67
CA VAL A 133 15.50 -16.30 19.83
C VAL A 133 15.47 -14.88 20.41
N GLY A 134 14.31 -14.20 20.39
CA GLY A 134 14.20 -12.85 20.91
C GLY A 134 12.77 -12.42 21.19
N THR A 135 12.64 -11.37 21.99
CA THR A 135 11.36 -10.68 22.24
C THR A 135 11.63 -9.18 22.16
N PRO A 136 11.43 -8.56 21.00
CA PRO A 136 11.65 -7.12 20.82
C PRO A 136 10.66 -6.31 21.68
N ASP A 137 11.08 -5.12 22.07
CA ASP A 137 10.24 -4.18 22.78
C ASP A 137 9.10 -3.69 21.85
N ARG A 138 7.88 -4.18 22.09
CA ARG A 138 6.71 -3.80 21.28
C ARG A 138 6.38 -2.30 21.33
N GLY A 139 6.81 -1.58 22.35
CA GLY A 139 6.62 -0.13 22.44
C GLY A 139 7.31 0.64 21.31
N ARG A 140 8.24 0.00 20.61
CA ARG A 140 8.95 0.53 19.43
C ARG A 140 8.50 -0.10 18.11
N LEU A 141 7.53 -1.02 18.13
CA LEU A 141 7.08 -1.75 16.95
C LEU A 141 5.73 -1.23 16.47
N TRP A 142 5.68 -0.92 15.18
CA TRP A 142 4.48 -0.49 14.48
C TRP A 142 4.26 -1.39 13.27
N ALA A 143 3.03 -1.79 13.04
CA ALA A 143 2.63 -2.53 11.85
C ALA A 143 2.33 -1.54 10.72
N ALA A 144 3.20 -1.53 9.70
CA ALA A 144 3.05 -0.63 8.56
C ALA A 144 1.78 -0.93 7.76
N GLN A 145 1.10 0.13 7.38
CA GLN A 145 -0.06 0.11 6.49
C GLN A 145 0.25 0.90 5.21
N THR A 146 -0.72 1.02 4.35
CA THR A 146 -0.79 2.03 3.30
C THR A 146 -2.07 2.85 3.50
N PRO A 147 -2.13 4.15 3.10
CA PRO A 147 -1.23 4.83 2.17
C PRO A 147 0.19 5.02 2.70
N GLN A 148 1.15 4.95 1.78
CA GLN A 148 2.53 5.40 1.98
C GLN A 148 2.78 6.53 0.98
N VAL A 149 3.17 7.68 1.45
CA VAL A 149 3.37 8.90 0.65
C VAL A 149 4.85 9.18 0.56
N PHE A 150 5.34 9.49 -0.64
CA PHE A 150 6.76 9.75 -0.87
C PHE A 150 6.97 10.96 -1.79
N ARG A 151 8.11 11.63 -1.62
CA ARG A 151 8.67 12.44 -2.70
C ARG A 151 8.98 11.52 -3.86
N ALA A 152 8.51 11.86 -5.05
CA ALA A 152 8.64 10.98 -6.20
C ALA A 152 10.10 10.67 -6.53
N ASP A 153 11.00 11.63 -6.35
CA ASP A 153 12.44 11.46 -6.62
C ASP A 153 13.09 10.47 -5.64
N ALA A 154 12.71 10.51 -4.37
CA ALA A 154 13.18 9.55 -3.36
C ALA A 154 12.75 8.12 -3.73
N LEU A 155 11.48 7.94 -4.12
CA LEU A 155 10.99 6.61 -4.51
C LEU A 155 11.57 6.13 -5.85
N ARG A 156 11.78 7.03 -6.83
CA ARG A 156 12.45 6.70 -8.10
C ARG A 156 13.89 6.25 -7.91
N SER A 157 14.58 6.85 -6.94
CA SER A 157 15.97 6.51 -6.61
C SER A 157 16.06 5.21 -5.82
N ALA A 158 14.99 4.80 -5.13
CA ALA A 158 14.95 3.61 -4.32
C ALA A 158 14.89 2.35 -5.18
N ALA A 159 15.93 1.53 -5.12
CA ALA A 159 16.07 0.32 -5.92
C ALA A 159 15.97 -0.95 -5.06
N GLY A 160 15.58 -2.05 -5.67
CA GLY A 160 15.54 -3.38 -5.05
C GLY A 160 14.14 -3.91 -4.78
N GLU A 161 14.10 -4.96 -3.97
CA GLU A 161 12.89 -5.63 -3.54
C GLU A 161 12.72 -5.48 -2.03
N ALA A 162 11.49 -5.23 -1.60
CA ALA A 162 11.14 -5.11 -0.20
C ALA A 162 9.66 -5.45 0.05
N THR A 163 9.30 -5.62 1.31
CA THR A 163 7.93 -5.88 1.73
C THR A 163 7.04 -4.63 1.65
N ASP A 164 7.66 -3.44 1.73
CA ASP A 164 7.02 -2.15 1.53
C ASP A 164 7.98 -1.14 0.88
N ASP A 165 7.45 -0.01 0.42
CA ASP A 165 8.23 0.99 -0.31
C ASP A 165 9.07 1.86 0.64
N ALA A 166 8.61 2.05 1.88
CA ALA A 166 9.33 2.81 2.90
C ALA A 166 10.70 2.23 3.19
N SER A 167 10.79 0.90 3.32
CA SER A 167 12.06 0.23 3.60
C SER A 167 13.10 0.38 2.47
N LEU A 168 12.66 0.60 1.22
CA LEU A 168 13.56 0.92 0.12
C LEU A 168 14.13 2.34 0.26
N VAL A 169 13.29 3.31 0.60
CA VAL A 169 13.70 4.71 0.84
C VAL A 169 14.63 4.78 2.06
N GLU A 170 14.31 4.09 3.14
CA GLU A 170 15.14 4.00 4.37
C GLU A 170 16.53 3.42 4.08
N LYS A 171 16.64 2.35 3.28
CA LYS A 171 17.92 1.74 2.89
C LYS A 171 18.85 2.70 2.16
N MET A 172 18.31 3.71 1.51
CA MET A 172 19.08 4.76 0.83
C MET A 172 19.41 5.95 1.75
N GLY A 173 19.06 5.87 3.04
CA GLY A 173 19.27 6.94 4.01
C GLY A 173 18.15 7.99 4.01
N GLY A 174 17.06 7.76 3.28
CA GLY A 174 15.88 8.62 3.29
C GLY A 174 15.16 8.60 4.65
N ARG A 175 14.55 9.71 5.01
CA ARG A 175 13.81 9.88 6.26
C ARG A 175 12.34 9.60 6.05
N VAL A 176 11.82 8.61 6.77
CA VAL A 176 10.39 8.24 6.73
C VAL A 176 9.74 8.55 8.06
N ARG A 177 8.61 9.25 8.02
CA ARG A 177 7.78 9.56 9.19
C ARG A 177 6.65 8.55 9.32
N VAL A 178 6.31 8.17 10.53
CA VAL A 178 5.12 7.37 10.84
C VAL A 178 4.01 8.28 11.33
N ILE A 179 2.79 8.12 10.82
CA ILE A 179 1.56 8.64 11.41
C ILE A 179 0.66 7.49 11.85
N GLU A 180 -0.20 7.75 12.82
CA GLU A 180 -1.14 6.73 13.28
C GLU A 180 -2.18 6.42 12.21
N GLY A 181 -2.22 5.15 11.81
CA GLY A 181 -3.20 4.59 10.88
C GLY A 181 -4.52 4.24 11.56
N MET A 182 -5.24 3.30 10.97
CA MET A 182 -6.55 2.84 11.46
C MET A 182 -6.55 1.31 11.56
N ARG A 183 -7.13 0.76 12.62
CA ARG A 183 -7.25 -0.70 12.79
C ARG A 183 -8.11 -1.33 11.71
N GLU A 184 -9.14 -0.63 11.29
CA GLU A 184 -10.06 -1.00 10.23
C GLU A 184 -9.39 -1.06 8.86
N ASN A 185 -8.29 -0.32 8.66
CA ASN A 185 -7.49 -0.34 7.43
C ASN A 185 -6.55 -1.55 7.35
N PHE A 186 -7.03 -2.73 7.79
CA PHE A 186 -6.27 -3.97 7.71
C PHE A 186 -6.17 -4.49 6.27
N LYS A 187 -5.15 -5.30 6.02
CA LYS A 187 -4.95 -5.92 4.71
C LYS A 187 -5.74 -7.21 4.61
N ILE A 188 -6.67 -7.28 3.68
CA ILE A 188 -7.39 -8.52 3.38
C ILE A 188 -6.37 -9.54 2.84
N THR A 189 -6.18 -10.63 3.54
CA THR A 189 -5.25 -11.72 3.17
C THR A 189 -5.90 -13.09 3.21
N THR A 190 -6.98 -13.23 3.96
CA THR A 190 -7.72 -14.47 4.17
C THR A 190 -9.21 -14.28 3.85
N PRO A 191 -9.99 -15.38 3.65
CA PRO A 191 -11.43 -15.30 3.53
C PRO A 191 -12.14 -14.72 4.76
N LEU A 192 -11.54 -14.87 5.95
CA LEU A 192 -12.07 -14.24 7.17
C LEU A 192 -11.95 -12.73 7.10
N ASP A 193 -10.79 -12.21 6.66
CA ASP A 193 -10.59 -10.77 6.50
C ASP A 193 -11.63 -10.17 5.53
N ALA A 194 -11.93 -10.88 4.43
CA ALA A 194 -12.93 -10.44 3.46
C ALA A 194 -14.32 -10.31 4.10
N ARG A 195 -14.76 -11.31 4.87
CA ARG A 195 -16.05 -11.26 5.57
C ARG A 195 -16.12 -10.12 6.59
N VAL A 196 -15.04 -9.89 7.34
CA VAL A 196 -14.99 -8.76 8.28
C VAL A 196 -15.07 -7.42 7.54
N ALA A 197 -14.33 -7.30 6.42
CA ALA A 197 -14.38 -6.08 5.61
C ALA A 197 -15.78 -5.84 5.02
N GLU A 198 -16.48 -6.87 4.55
CA GLU A 198 -17.85 -6.75 4.04
C GLU A 198 -18.83 -6.24 5.11
N MET A 199 -18.69 -6.70 6.35
CA MET A 199 -19.50 -6.19 7.47
C MET A 199 -19.26 -4.70 7.71
N LEU A 200 -17.99 -4.26 7.69
CA LEU A 200 -17.62 -2.85 7.90
C LEU A 200 -17.96 -1.94 6.72
N LEU A 201 -18.16 -2.48 5.53
CA LEU A 201 -18.58 -1.72 4.34
C LEU A 201 -20.10 -1.58 4.23
N ALA A 202 -20.87 -2.37 4.99
CA ALA A 202 -22.32 -2.35 4.99
C ALA A 202 -22.93 -1.34 5.98
N ASP A 203 -22.12 -0.87 6.95
CA ASP A 203 -22.47 0.16 7.94
C ASP A 203 -22.25 1.57 7.35
#